data_41be9fcaac3d962a4ec1ddce5b1436c0
#
_entry.id   41be9fcaac3d962a4ec1ddce5b1436c0
#
_cell.length_a   1.000
_cell.length_b   1.000
_cell.length_c   1.000
_cell.angle_alpha   90.00
_cell.angle_beta   90.00
_cell.angle_gamma   90.00
#
_symmetry.space_group_name_H-M   'P 1'
#
loop_
_entity.id
_entity.type
_entity.pdbx_description
1 polymer ?
#
loop_
_entity_poly.entity_id
_entity_poly.type
_entity_poly.pdbx_seq_one_letter_code
_entity_poly.pdbx_strand_id
1 'polypeptide(L)'
;SPDKFQVSVNGADVPLLRKEYDILYYFILRPGHLVDKSVLAEAVWGDHIDQADNFDFIYAQMKNLRKKLRDAGAEIEIKSVYGFGYKLVVAG
;
A
#
# COMPACT_ATOMS: atom_id res chain seq x y z
N SER A 1 8.31 -14.19 -9.85
CA SER A 1 9.07 -14.97 -8.87
C SER A 1 8.61 -14.66 -7.47
N PRO A 2 8.32 -15.68 -6.64
CA PRO A 2 7.87 -15.43 -5.26
C PRO A 2 8.93 -14.78 -4.37
N ASP A 3 10.19 -14.81 -4.82
CA ASP A 3 11.29 -14.24 -4.05
C ASP A 3 11.49 -12.75 -4.35
N LYS A 4 10.74 -12.21 -5.30
CA LYS A 4 10.90 -10.83 -5.71
C LYS A 4 9.61 -10.06 -5.45
N PHE A 5 9.74 -9.00 -4.68
CA PHE A 5 8.61 -8.12 -4.37
C PHE A 5 8.65 -6.95 -5.34
N GLN A 6 8.20 -7.20 -6.55
CA GLN A 6 8.17 -6.19 -7.59
C GLN A 6 6.88 -6.28 -8.38
N VAL A 7 6.50 -5.16 -8.97
CA VAL A 7 5.33 -5.09 -9.85
C VAL A 7 5.79 -4.52 -11.19
N SER A 8 5.03 -4.80 -12.23
CA SER A 8 5.32 -4.26 -13.55
C SER A 8 4.36 -3.10 -13.81
N VAL A 9 4.92 -1.96 -14.18
CA VAL A 9 4.16 -0.77 -14.53
C VAL A 9 4.61 -0.31 -15.91
N ASN A 10 3.70 -0.33 -16.88
CA ASN A 10 4.00 0.07 -18.25
C ASN A 10 5.21 -0.70 -18.84
N GLY A 11 5.32 -1.97 -18.49
CA GLY A 11 6.40 -2.83 -18.97
C GLY A 11 7.71 -2.73 -18.21
N ALA A 12 7.80 -1.85 -17.23
CA ALA A 12 9.00 -1.68 -16.42
C ALA A 12 8.79 -2.25 -15.03
N ASP A 13 9.78 -2.97 -14.52
CA ASP A 13 9.72 -3.54 -13.19
C ASP A 13 9.98 -2.47 -12.13
N VAL A 14 9.14 -2.45 -11.11
CA VAL A 14 9.27 -1.54 -9.97
C VAL A 14 9.53 -2.40 -8.73
N PRO A 15 10.76 -2.40 -8.21
CA PRO A 15 11.05 -3.17 -7.01
C PRO A 15 10.42 -2.52 -5.79
N LEU A 16 9.83 -3.34 -4.92
CA LEU A 16 9.18 -2.89 -3.70
C LEU A 16 9.80 -3.60 -2.51
N LEU A 17 9.76 -2.95 -1.37
CA LEU A 17 10.04 -3.61 -0.10
C LEU A 17 8.89 -4.55 0.21
N ARG A 18 9.14 -5.56 1.05
CA ARG A 18 8.13 -6.57 1.39
C ARG A 18 6.82 -5.95 1.84
N LYS A 19 6.89 -4.99 2.76
CA LYS A 19 5.68 -4.38 3.31
C LYS A 19 4.97 -3.48 2.30
N GLU A 20 5.72 -2.82 1.43
CA GLU A 20 5.13 -2.05 0.33
C GLU A 20 4.34 -2.97 -0.61
N TYR A 21 4.92 -4.11 -0.95
CA TYR A 21 4.27 -5.10 -1.79
C TYR A 21 2.99 -5.62 -1.12
N ASP A 22 3.07 -5.98 0.15
CA ASP A 22 1.94 -6.52 0.90
C ASP A 22 0.79 -5.51 0.97
N ILE A 23 1.11 -4.23 1.18
CA ILE A 23 0.11 -3.17 1.19
C ILE A 23 -0.57 -3.06 -0.18
N LEU A 24 0.22 -2.97 -1.23
CA LEU A 24 -0.32 -2.83 -2.58
C LEU A 24 -1.20 -4.02 -2.94
N TYR A 25 -0.74 -5.23 -2.64
CA TYR A 25 -1.49 -6.45 -2.91
C TYR A 25 -2.84 -6.46 -2.19
N TYR A 26 -2.85 -6.02 -0.93
CA TYR A 26 -4.08 -5.92 -0.17
C TYR A 26 -5.11 -5.03 -0.86
N PHE A 27 -4.66 -3.88 -1.34
CA PHE A 27 -5.55 -2.93 -2.02
C PHE A 27 -5.96 -3.38 -3.41
N ILE A 28 -5.08 -4.06 -4.14
CA ILE A 28 -5.41 -4.57 -5.48
C ILE A 28 -6.56 -5.57 -5.42
N LEU A 29 -6.62 -6.35 -4.35
CA LEU A 29 -7.72 -7.31 -4.15
C LEU A 29 -9.01 -6.62 -3.71
N ARG A 30 -8.97 -5.35 -3.37
CA ARG A 30 -10.11 -4.59 -2.84
C ARG A 30 -10.23 -3.22 -3.50
N PRO A 31 -10.31 -3.17 -4.83
CA PRO A 31 -10.31 -1.87 -5.52
C PRO A 31 -11.50 -1.02 -5.10
N GLY A 32 -11.24 0.24 -4.81
CA GLY A 32 -12.27 1.18 -4.41
C GLY A 32 -12.77 1.05 -2.98
N HIS A 33 -12.36 0.02 -2.25
CA HIS A 33 -12.78 -0.17 -0.86
C HIS A 33 -11.98 0.75 0.06
N LEU A 34 -12.70 1.40 0.97
CA LEU A 34 -12.08 2.19 2.03
C LEU A 34 -11.55 1.22 3.08
N VAL A 35 -10.26 1.32 3.37
CA VAL A 35 -9.59 0.45 4.34
C VAL A 35 -9.08 1.30 5.48
N ASP A 36 -9.58 1.03 6.68
CA ASP A 36 -9.11 1.67 7.90
C ASP A 36 -7.66 1.26 8.16
N LYS A 37 -6.86 2.19 8.68
CA LYS A 37 -5.45 1.93 8.92
C LYS A 37 -5.20 0.83 9.96
N SER A 38 -6.10 0.67 10.94
CA SER A 38 -5.97 -0.42 11.90
C SER A 38 -6.17 -1.77 11.24
N VAL A 39 -7.13 -1.87 10.33
CA VAL A 39 -7.39 -3.09 9.56
C VAL A 39 -6.19 -3.41 8.67
N LEU A 40 -5.65 -2.40 8.01
CA LEU A 40 -4.47 -2.57 7.17
C LEU A 40 -3.27 -3.02 7.99
N ALA A 41 -3.08 -2.44 9.16
CA ALA A 41 -1.98 -2.81 10.06
C ALA A 41 -2.06 -4.28 10.46
N GLU A 42 -3.24 -4.75 10.85
CA GLU A 42 -3.42 -6.15 11.21
C GLU A 42 -3.16 -7.07 10.04
N ALA A 43 -3.66 -6.71 8.86
CA ALA A 43 -3.53 -7.55 7.67
C ALA A 43 -2.08 -7.71 7.22
N VAL A 44 -1.28 -6.64 7.34
CA VAL A 44 0.09 -6.62 6.81
C VAL A 44 1.13 -6.93 7.88
N TRP A 45 0.91 -6.50 9.11
CA TRP A 45 1.89 -6.67 10.21
C TRP A 45 1.50 -7.72 11.24
N GLY A 46 0.24 -8.16 11.27
CA GLY A 46 -0.20 -9.23 12.15
C GLY A 46 -0.87 -8.75 13.43
N ASP A 47 -1.34 -9.73 14.23
CA ASP A 47 -2.22 -9.47 15.35
C ASP A 47 -1.60 -8.62 16.48
N HIS A 48 -0.29 -8.74 16.69
CA HIS A 48 0.36 -8.00 17.77
C HIS A 48 0.57 -6.53 17.46
N ILE A 49 0.16 -6.09 16.28
CA ILE A 49 0.30 -4.67 15.91
C ILE A 49 -0.66 -3.78 16.71
N ASP A 50 -1.69 -4.34 17.30
CA ASP A 50 -2.63 -3.58 18.14
C ASP A 50 -1.98 -2.95 19.37
N GLN A 51 -0.77 -3.38 19.70
CA GLN A 51 0.02 -2.83 20.79
C GLN A 51 0.89 -1.64 20.37
N ALA A 52 0.86 -1.28 19.09
CA ALA A 52 1.62 -0.14 18.61
C ALA A 52 1.01 1.17 19.10
N ASP A 53 1.87 2.10 19.52
CA ASP A 53 1.44 3.38 20.06
C ASP A 53 0.92 4.34 18.98
N ASN A 54 1.35 4.14 17.75
CA ASN A 54 0.96 5.02 16.63
C ASN A 54 1.05 4.27 15.31
N PHE A 55 0.73 4.97 14.22
CA PHE A 55 0.72 4.41 12.88
C PHE A 55 1.84 4.96 11.99
N ASP A 56 2.90 5.48 12.58
CA ASP A 56 4.01 6.07 11.80
C ASP A 56 4.63 5.06 10.83
N PHE A 57 4.68 3.78 11.22
CA PHE A 57 5.23 2.73 10.36
C PHE A 57 4.39 2.55 9.09
N ILE A 58 3.06 2.71 9.18
CA ILE A 58 2.18 2.65 8.01
C ILE A 58 2.42 3.88 7.14
N TYR A 59 2.47 5.05 7.74
CA TYR A 59 2.65 6.29 6.99
C TYR A 59 3.95 6.29 6.20
N ALA A 60 5.03 5.80 6.82
CA ALA A 60 6.33 5.73 6.15
C ALA A 60 6.30 4.78 4.95
N GLN A 61 5.75 3.58 5.13
CA GLN A 61 5.64 2.62 4.04
C GLN A 61 4.72 3.13 2.94
N MET A 62 3.62 3.75 3.33
CA MET A 62 2.64 4.27 2.37
C MET A 62 3.25 5.40 1.53
N LYS A 63 3.98 6.30 2.17
CA LYS A 63 4.65 7.40 1.46
C LYS A 63 5.61 6.86 0.40
N ASN A 64 6.42 5.87 0.76
CA ASN A 64 7.40 5.30 -0.16
C ASN A 64 6.73 4.55 -1.29
N LEU A 65 5.70 3.77 -1.00
CA LEU A 65 4.95 3.04 -2.01
C LEU A 65 4.30 4.01 -3.01
N ARG A 66 3.65 5.04 -2.51
CA ARG A 66 2.98 6.04 -3.36
C ARG A 66 3.98 6.74 -4.28
N LYS A 67 5.15 7.08 -3.75
CA LYS A 67 6.20 7.71 -4.55
C LYS A 67 6.66 6.78 -5.67
N LYS A 68 6.89 5.51 -5.35
CA LYS A 68 7.34 4.53 -6.35
C LYS A 68 6.31 4.34 -7.46
N LEU A 69 5.04 4.25 -7.11
CA LEU A 69 3.97 4.13 -8.12
C LEU A 69 3.88 5.37 -8.99
N ARG A 70 3.93 6.55 -8.39
CA ARG A 70 3.87 7.81 -9.12
C ARG A 70 5.06 7.97 -10.06
N ASP A 71 6.26 7.70 -9.56
CA ASP A 71 7.48 7.86 -10.37
C ASP A 71 7.51 6.87 -11.55
N ALA A 72 6.86 5.73 -11.39
CA ALA A 72 6.76 4.74 -12.46
C ALA A 72 5.62 5.04 -13.45
N GLY A 73 4.80 6.04 -13.18
CA GLY A 73 3.69 6.38 -14.05
C GLY A 73 2.50 5.45 -13.93
N ALA A 74 2.31 4.83 -12.77
CA ALA A 74 1.19 3.93 -12.54
C ALA A 74 -0.14 4.65 -12.68
N GLU A 75 -1.13 3.98 -13.26
CA GLU A 75 -2.47 4.52 -13.43
C GLU A 75 -3.33 4.37 -12.18
N ILE A 76 -2.83 3.67 -11.19
CA ILE A 76 -3.52 3.50 -9.91
C ILE A 76 -2.78 4.30 -8.83
N GLU A 77 -3.53 4.71 -7.81
CA GLU A 77 -2.94 5.34 -6.64
C GLU A 77 -3.70 4.93 -5.38
N ILE A 78 -2.99 4.94 -4.26
CA ILE A 78 -3.62 4.71 -2.95
C ILE A 78 -3.85 6.08 -2.34
N LYS A 79 -5.12 6.45 -2.23
CA LYS A 79 -5.52 7.78 -1.81
C LYS A 79 -5.89 7.79 -0.33
N SER A 80 -5.40 8.81 0.39
CA SER A 80 -5.83 9.05 1.76
C SER A 80 -7.24 9.60 1.78
N VAL A 81 -8.05 9.08 2.69
CA VAL A 81 -9.37 9.62 2.95
C VAL A 81 -9.34 10.12 4.39
N TYR A 82 -9.34 11.42 4.55
CA TYR A 82 -9.15 12.07 5.85
C TYR A 82 -10.12 11.53 6.90
N GLY A 83 -9.57 11.11 8.03
CA GLY A 83 -10.35 10.60 9.14
C GLY A 83 -10.83 9.16 9.00
N PHE A 84 -10.59 8.51 7.85
CA PHE A 84 -11.14 7.17 7.60
C PHE A 84 -10.09 6.13 7.23
N GLY A 85 -9.10 6.47 6.41
CA GLY A 85 -8.09 5.52 5.98
C GLY A 85 -7.64 5.76 4.55
N TYR A 86 -7.56 4.66 3.77
CA TYR A 86 -7.04 4.71 2.41
C TYR A 86 -7.91 3.91 1.47
N LYS A 87 -7.84 4.22 0.18
CA LYS A 87 -8.46 3.39 -0.86
C LYS A 87 -7.66 3.45 -2.14
N LEU A 88 -7.72 2.38 -2.92
CA LEU A 88 -7.09 2.31 -4.23
C LEU A 88 -8.05 2.88 -5.26
N VAL A 89 -7.58 3.82 -6.04
CA VAL A 89 -8.37 4.46 -7.10
C VAL A 89 -7.58 4.47 -8.39
N VAL A 90 -8.27 4.63 -9.50
CA VAL A 90 -7.62 4.84 -10.80
C VAL A 90 -7.29 6.32 -10.90
N ALA A 91 -6.00 6.61 -11.12
CA ALA A 91 -5.52 7.97 -11.28
C ALA A 91 -6.03 8.52 -12.62
N GLY A 92 -6.46 9.72 -12.58
CA GLY A 92 -6.97 10.31 -13.82
C GLY A 92 -7.86 11.48 -13.72
#